data_fddb26f19095545d2bdaf586958a9676
#
_entry.id   fddb26f19095545d2bdaf586958a9676
#
_cell.length_a   1.000
_cell.length_b   1.000
_cell.length_c   1.000
_cell.angle_alpha   90.00
_cell.angle_beta   90.00
_cell.angle_gamma   90.00
#
_symmetry.space_group_name_H-M   'P 1'
#
loop_
_entity.id
_entity.type
_entity.pdbx_description
1 polymer ?
#
loop_
_entity_poly.entity_id
_entity_poly.type
_entity_poly.pdbx_seq_one_letter_code
_entity_poly.pdbx_strand_id
1 'polypeptide(L)'
;MQKNLLGRLMLDLDSSSLTKEEKTLLQNPHVGGVILFSRNIVSKDQVLSLCHQIAEVNPNLLIAVDQEGGRVQRLIDGYAVLPSMQKLGKFVAQDKDNGLILASNLGWLMASEVIASGLDISFAPVLDLDLDRSSIIGDRSFGDTPKTVINTANSFINGMNEAGMEAVGKHFPGHGGIHADTHLSYSEDLRSLDDLKQHDLIPFHELHNRLGGIMTAHISF
;
A
#
# COMPACT_ATOMS: atom_id res chain seq x y z
N MET A 1 -14.71 -5.50 28.98
CA MET A 1 -13.59 -5.83 28.10
C MET A 1 -12.78 -4.57 27.86
N GLN A 2 -11.57 -4.46 28.39
CA GLN A 2 -10.65 -3.41 27.98
C GLN A 2 -10.35 -3.66 26.49
N LYS A 3 -10.68 -2.69 25.63
CA LYS A 3 -10.16 -2.69 24.26
C LYS A 3 -8.64 -2.59 24.38
N ASN A 4 -7.93 -3.66 24.06
CA ASN A 4 -6.48 -3.58 23.86
C ASN A 4 -6.28 -2.64 22.68
N LEU A 5 -5.94 -1.39 22.98
CA LEU A 5 -5.57 -0.43 21.96
C LEU A 5 -4.24 -0.89 21.40
N LEU A 6 -4.18 -1.06 20.08
CA LEU A 6 -2.92 -1.28 19.37
C LEU A 6 -1.96 -0.12 19.65
N GLY A 7 -0.69 -0.43 19.78
CA GLY A 7 0.38 0.56 19.82
C GLY A 7 0.40 1.44 18.56
N ARG A 8 1.11 2.55 18.62
CA ARG A 8 1.17 3.53 17.52
C ARG A 8 2.44 3.42 16.66
N LEU A 9 3.34 2.52 17.02
CA LEU A 9 4.58 2.31 16.28
C LEU A 9 4.43 1.09 15.37
N MET A 10 4.84 1.23 14.13
CA MET A 10 5.07 0.13 13.19
C MET A 10 6.57 -0.01 13.00
N LEU A 11 7.08 -1.21 13.21
CA LEU A 11 8.50 -1.53 13.10
C LEU A 11 8.75 -2.37 11.86
N ASP A 12 9.97 -2.37 11.38
CA ASP A 12 10.48 -3.34 10.41
C ASP A 12 11.39 -4.35 11.10
N LEU A 13 11.78 -5.39 10.37
CA LEU A 13 12.64 -6.46 10.85
C LEU A 13 13.96 -6.47 10.06
N ASP A 14 15.02 -6.91 10.72
CA ASP A 14 16.36 -6.96 10.12
C ASP A 14 16.50 -8.08 9.08
N SER A 15 15.84 -9.22 9.31
CA SER A 15 16.05 -10.43 8.50
C SER A 15 14.76 -11.24 8.27
N SER A 16 14.89 -12.42 7.69
CA SER A 16 13.80 -13.35 7.39
C SER A 16 13.35 -14.22 8.58
N SER A 17 13.88 -13.96 9.79
CA SER A 17 13.51 -14.64 11.03
C SER A 17 13.65 -13.70 12.21
N LEU A 18 12.84 -13.88 13.26
CA LEU A 18 12.88 -13.05 14.46
C LEU A 18 14.10 -13.33 15.33
N THR A 19 14.85 -12.28 15.66
CA THR A 19 15.87 -12.29 16.70
C THR A 19 15.25 -12.24 18.10
N LYS A 20 16.06 -12.48 19.15
CA LYS A 20 15.60 -12.36 20.55
C LYS A 20 15.24 -10.91 20.90
N GLU A 21 16.02 -9.98 20.39
CA GLU A 21 15.84 -8.55 20.58
C GLU A 21 14.53 -8.09 19.94
N GLU A 22 14.24 -8.50 18.69
CA GLU A 22 12.99 -8.19 18.01
C GLU A 22 11.79 -8.78 18.74
N LYS A 23 11.86 -10.03 19.23
CA LYS A 23 10.78 -10.62 20.04
C LYS A 23 10.49 -9.78 21.29
N THR A 24 11.51 -9.23 21.92
CA THR A 24 11.32 -8.33 23.07
C THR A 24 10.69 -7.00 22.68
N LEU A 25 11.12 -6.41 21.55
CA LEU A 25 10.54 -5.17 21.01
C LEU A 25 9.07 -5.34 20.64
N LEU A 26 8.69 -6.43 19.99
CA LEU A 26 7.32 -6.71 19.56
C LEU A 26 6.35 -6.95 20.74
N GLN A 27 6.85 -7.23 21.94
CA GLN A 27 6.03 -7.28 23.17
C GLN A 27 5.75 -5.91 23.78
N ASN A 28 6.42 -4.85 23.29
CA ASN A 28 6.22 -3.51 23.82
C ASN A 28 4.82 -3.01 23.46
N PRO A 29 4.04 -2.49 24.44
CA PRO A 29 2.66 -2.05 24.21
C PRO A 29 2.53 -0.85 23.28
N HIS A 30 3.62 -0.15 22.98
CA HIS A 30 3.63 0.94 22.01
C HIS A 30 3.74 0.45 20.56
N VAL A 31 4.12 -0.80 20.33
CA VAL A 31 4.20 -1.41 18.99
C VAL A 31 2.81 -1.93 18.61
N GLY A 32 2.32 -1.46 17.47
CA GLY A 32 1.02 -1.84 16.91
C GLY A 32 1.12 -2.63 15.62
N GLY A 33 2.29 -2.71 15.02
CA GLY A 33 2.45 -3.46 13.78
C GLY A 33 3.89 -3.68 13.35
N VAL A 34 4.01 -4.51 12.32
CA VAL A 34 5.27 -4.84 11.65
C VAL A 34 5.07 -4.66 10.14
N ILE A 35 6.02 -4.03 9.45
CA ILE A 35 6.07 -4.01 7.99
C ILE A 35 7.18 -4.91 7.49
N LEU A 36 6.88 -5.79 6.53
CA LEU A 36 7.86 -6.64 5.87
C LEU A 36 8.35 -6.01 4.56
N PHE A 37 9.67 -5.99 4.39
CA PHE A 37 10.36 -5.57 3.17
C PHE A 37 10.98 -6.78 2.45
N SER A 38 11.51 -6.57 1.26
CA SER A 38 12.11 -7.65 0.45
C SER A 38 13.18 -8.45 1.19
N ARG A 39 13.94 -7.83 2.11
CA ARG A 39 14.95 -8.52 2.93
C ARG A 39 14.37 -9.55 3.91
N ASN A 40 13.06 -9.43 4.21
CA ASN A 40 12.37 -10.34 5.13
C ASN A 40 11.71 -11.51 4.39
N ILE A 41 11.78 -11.55 3.05
CA ILE A 41 11.00 -12.45 2.21
C ILE A 41 11.94 -13.32 1.38
N VAL A 42 11.85 -14.64 1.56
CA VAL A 42 12.67 -15.65 0.85
C VAL A 42 11.78 -16.60 0.05
N SER A 43 10.68 -17.09 0.65
CA SER A 43 9.72 -18.01 0.01
C SER A 43 8.38 -17.90 0.71
N LYS A 44 7.31 -18.46 0.09
CA LYS A 44 5.98 -18.51 0.69
C LYS A 44 5.99 -19.14 2.08
N ASP A 45 6.60 -20.30 2.22
CA ASP A 45 6.63 -21.05 3.48
C ASP A 45 7.41 -20.28 4.56
N GLN A 46 8.50 -19.59 4.17
CA GLN A 46 9.27 -18.78 5.09
C GLN A 46 8.48 -17.57 5.56
N VAL A 47 7.79 -16.85 4.67
CA VAL A 47 6.95 -15.69 5.03
C VAL A 47 5.84 -16.11 5.99
N LEU A 48 5.12 -17.19 5.68
CA LEU A 48 4.09 -17.73 6.56
C LEU A 48 4.66 -18.10 7.94
N SER A 49 5.82 -18.74 7.97
CA SER A 49 6.51 -19.07 9.22
C SER A 49 6.91 -17.82 10.02
N LEU A 50 7.40 -16.77 9.35
CA LEU A 50 7.75 -15.49 10.00
C LEU A 50 6.51 -14.82 10.58
N CYS A 51 5.40 -14.77 9.83
CA CYS A 51 4.14 -14.22 10.30
C CYS A 51 3.60 -14.99 11.52
N HIS A 52 3.69 -16.31 11.52
CA HIS A 52 3.34 -17.13 12.70
C HIS A 52 4.24 -16.79 13.91
N GLN A 53 5.54 -16.65 13.72
CA GLN A 53 6.44 -16.26 14.82
C GLN A 53 6.09 -14.88 15.40
N ILE A 54 5.70 -13.91 14.55
CA ILE A 54 5.24 -12.59 14.99
C ILE A 54 3.96 -12.73 15.81
N ALA A 55 2.99 -13.50 15.31
CA ALA A 55 1.70 -13.71 15.99
C ALA A 55 1.85 -14.49 17.30
N GLU A 56 2.81 -15.43 17.42
CA GLU A 56 3.13 -16.10 18.68
C GLU A 56 3.70 -15.14 19.74
N VAL A 57 4.43 -14.10 19.32
CA VAL A 57 4.97 -13.07 20.21
C VAL A 57 3.87 -12.11 20.66
N ASN A 58 3.06 -11.64 19.73
CA ASN A 58 1.95 -10.73 19.99
C ASN A 58 0.87 -10.85 18.89
N PRO A 59 -0.23 -11.55 19.14
CA PRO A 59 -1.28 -11.80 18.14
C PRO A 59 -2.11 -10.58 17.76
N ASN A 60 -1.87 -9.43 18.39
CA ASN A 60 -2.60 -8.19 18.10
C ASN A 60 -1.81 -7.27 17.14
N LEU A 61 -0.60 -7.63 16.73
CA LEU A 61 0.18 -6.83 15.80
C LEU A 61 -0.41 -6.91 14.39
N LEU A 62 -0.50 -5.76 13.73
CA LEU A 62 -0.83 -5.68 12.31
C LEU A 62 0.42 -5.99 11.49
N ILE A 63 0.38 -6.99 10.62
CA ILE A 63 1.50 -7.37 9.75
C ILE A 63 1.23 -6.84 8.35
N ALA A 64 2.06 -5.93 7.86
CA ALA A 64 1.88 -5.20 6.63
C ALA A 64 2.99 -5.47 5.61
N VAL A 65 2.70 -5.18 4.35
CA VAL A 65 3.64 -5.24 3.22
C VAL A 65 3.29 -4.17 2.18
N ASP A 66 4.24 -3.78 1.34
CA ASP A 66 3.97 -3.04 0.11
C ASP A 66 3.82 -4.03 -1.07
N GLN A 67 2.61 -4.46 -1.33
CA GLN A 67 2.24 -5.31 -2.46
C GLN A 67 1.31 -4.52 -3.37
N GLU A 68 1.86 -3.66 -4.22
CA GLU A 68 1.08 -2.78 -5.10
C GLU A 68 0.87 -3.44 -6.47
N GLY A 69 1.91 -4.05 -7.00
CA GLY A 69 2.08 -4.53 -8.37
C GLY A 69 3.20 -3.79 -9.11
N GLY A 70 3.53 -4.25 -10.30
CA GLY A 70 4.65 -3.71 -11.06
C GLY A 70 5.97 -3.77 -10.29
N ARG A 71 6.68 -2.65 -10.21
CA ARG A 71 7.98 -2.56 -9.51
C ARG A 71 7.89 -2.54 -7.99
N VAL A 72 6.71 -2.34 -7.42
CA VAL A 72 6.48 -2.37 -5.97
C VAL A 72 5.68 -3.60 -5.62
N GLN A 73 6.35 -4.73 -5.67
CA GLN A 73 5.85 -6.04 -5.30
C GLN A 73 6.94 -6.76 -4.51
N ARG A 74 6.64 -7.17 -3.27
CA ARG A 74 7.60 -7.84 -2.38
C ARG A 74 7.46 -9.35 -2.44
N LEU A 75 6.23 -9.83 -2.51
CA LEU A 75 5.90 -11.24 -2.67
C LEU A 75 6.00 -11.58 -4.16
N ILE A 76 7.07 -12.27 -4.57
CA ILE A 76 7.40 -12.56 -5.99
C ILE A 76 7.39 -14.05 -6.26
N ASP A 77 8.29 -14.81 -5.63
CA ASP A 77 8.45 -16.23 -5.91
C ASP A 77 7.26 -17.06 -5.43
N GLY A 78 6.58 -17.67 -6.40
CA GLY A 78 5.38 -18.46 -6.14
C GLY A 78 4.10 -17.63 -5.98
N TYR A 79 4.13 -16.33 -6.25
CA TYR A 79 2.99 -15.41 -6.25
C TYR A 79 2.66 -14.93 -7.67
N ALA A 80 1.47 -14.41 -7.85
CA ALA A 80 1.08 -13.79 -9.11
C ALA A 80 1.90 -12.53 -9.38
N VAL A 81 2.38 -12.37 -10.62
CA VAL A 81 3.02 -11.14 -11.07
C VAL A 81 1.93 -10.15 -11.48
N LEU A 82 1.70 -9.14 -10.63
CA LEU A 82 0.72 -8.10 -10.89
C LEU A 82 1.27 -7.07 -11.87
N PRO A 83 0.44 -6.56 -12.80
CA PRO A 83 0.86 -5.46 -13.67
C PRO A 83 1.11 -4.20 -12.84
N SER A 84 1.83 -3.22 -13.42
CA SER A 84 1.86 -1.88 -12.84
C SER A 84 0.47 -1.24 -12.92
N MET A 85 0.13 -0.40 -11.96
CA MET A 85 -1.19 0.23 -11.89
C MET A 85 -1.45 1.13 -13.10
N GLN A 86 -0.42 1.75 -13.67
CA GLN A 86 -0.53 2.52 -14.90
C GLN A 86 -1.00 1.67 -16.09
N LYS A 87 -0.50 0.42 -16.23
CA LYS A 87 -0.97 -0.50 -17.27
C LYS A 87 -2.45 -0.83 -17.09
N LEU A 88 -2.87 -1.04 -15.84
CA LEU A 88 -4.27 -1.30 -15.52
C LEU A 88 -5.15 -0.08 -15.84
N GLY A 89 -4.74 1.12 -15.43
CA GLY A 89 -5.47 2.36 -15.76
C GLY A 89 -5.57 2.62 -17.25
N LYS A 90 -4.50 2.37 -18.02
CA LYS A 90 -4.53 2.43 -19.49
C LYS A 90 -5.50 1.42 -20.10
N PHE A 91 -5.58 0.22 -19.55
CA PHE A 91 -6.54 -0.77 -20.02
C PHE A 91 -7.99 -0.36 -19.71
N VAL A 92 -8.26 0.18 -18.50
CA VAL A 92 -9.58 0.76 -18.15
C VAL A 92 -9.98 1.90 -19.10
N ALA A 93 -9.01 2.72 -19.53
CA ALA A 93 -9.26 3.80 -20.48
C ALA A 93 -9.62 3.30 -21.89
N GLN A 94 -9.10 2.15 -22.30
CA GLN A 94 -9.38 1.52 -23.61
C GLN A 94 -10.69 0.72 -23.61
N ASP A 95 -10.94 -0.03 -22.55
CA ASP A 95 -12.11 -0.88 -22.36
C ASP A 95 -12.57 -0.78 -20.90
N LYS A 96 -13.47 0.15 -20.65
CA LYS A 96 -13.87 0.52 -19.30
C LYS A 96 -14.44 -0.67 -18.53
N ASP A 97 -15.38 -1.39 -19.13
CA ASP A 97 -16.14 -2.42 -18.41
C ASP A 97 -15.25 -3.62 -18.07
N ASN A 98 -14.50 -4.15 -19.04
CA ASN A 98 -13.56 -5.24 -18.81
C ASN A 98 -12.39 -4.80 -17.95
N GLY A 99 -11.95 -3.56 -18.08
CA GLY A 99 -10.87 -2.99 -17.27
C GLY A 99 -11.23 -2.87 -15.79
N LEU A 100 -12.46 -2.44 -15.46
CA LEU A 100 -12.93 -2.37 -14.08
C LEU A 100 -13.12 -3.76 -13.46
N ILE A 101 -13.60 -4.74 -14.24
CA ILE A 101 -13.65 -6.14 -13.80
C ILE A 101 -12.24 -6.66 -13.52
N LEU A 102 -11.29 -6.41 -14.42
CA LEU A 102 -9.89 -6.80 -14.22
C LEU A 102 -9.29 -6.13 -12.97
N ALA A 103 -9.58 -4.84 -12.73
CA ALA A 103 -9.11 -4.13 -11.55
C ALA A 103 -9.61 -4.79 -10.26
N SER A 104 -10.90 -5.15 -10.20
CA SER A 104 -11.46 -5.87 -9.05
C SER A 104 -10.81 -7.24 -8.87
N ASN A 105 -10.64 -8.01 -9.93
CA ASN A 105 -10.01 -9.33 -9.87
C ASN A 105 -8.54 -9.26 -9.40
N LEU A 106 -7.79 -8.25 -9.85
CA LEU A 106 -6.40 -8.06 -9.42
C LEU A 106 -6.31 -7.62 -7.96
N GLY A 107 -7.22 -6.77 -7.49
CA GLY A 107 -7.32 -6.40 -6.09
C GLY A 107 -7.64 -7.60 -5.20
N TRP A 108 -8.60 -8.43 -5.62
CA TRP A 108 -8.95 -9.68 -4.94
C TRP A 108 -7.77 -10.65 -4.89
N LEU A 109 -7.09 -10.85 -6.03
CA LEU A 109 -5.94 -11.77 -6.13
C LEU A 109 -4.80 -11.33 -5.21
N MET A 110 -4.42 -10.06 -5.28
CA MET A 110 -3.37 -9.48 -4.44
C MET A 110 -3.70 -9.68 -2.97
N ALA A 111 -4.89 -9.28 -2.53
CA ALA A 111 -5.31 -9.38 -1.14
C ALA A 111 -5.38 -10.83 -0.66
N SER A 112 -5.91 -11.75 -1.47
CA SER A 112 -5.98 -13.17 -1.14
C SER A 112 -4.60 -13.79 -0.95
N GLU A 113 -3.63 -13.47 -1.80
CA GLU A 113 -2.26 -13.98 -1.68
C GLU A 113 -1.55 -13.39 -0.44
N VAL A 114 -1.74 -12.12 -0.14
CA VAL A 114 -1.19 -11.47 1.06
C VAL A 114 -1.75 -12.13 2.32
N ILE A 115 -3.08 -12.27 2.43
CA ILE A 115 -3.74 -12.91 3.58
C ILE A 115 -3.32 -14.38 3.73
N ALA A 116 -3.27 -15.12 2.63
CA ALA A 116 -2.84 -16.53 2.64
C ALA A 116 -1.38 -16.71 3.09
N SER A 117 -0.58 -15.65 3.04
CA SER A 117 0.80 -15.63 3.52
C SER A 117 0.95 -15.27 5.00
N GLY A 118 -0.18 -15.04 5.69
CA GLY A 118 -0.20 -14.68 7.11
C GLY A 118 -0.02 -13.18 7.38
N LEU A 119 -0.06 -12.34 6.34
CA LEU A 119 -0.08 -10.88 6.51
C LEU A 119 -1.52 -10.38 6.60
N ASP A 120 -1.72 -9.22 7.22
CA ASP A 120 -3.05 -8.64 7.42
C ASP A 120 -3.41 -7.64 6.32
N ILE A 121 -2.43 -6.86 5.83
CA ILE A 121 -2.71 -5.72 4.95
C ILE A 121 -1.57 -5.45 3.97
N SER A 122 -1.93 -5.02 2.77
CA SER A 122 -1.02 -4.33 1.86
C SER A 122 -1.26 -2.82 1.93
N PHE A 123 -0.18 -2.02 1.95
CA PHE A 123 -0.27 -0.58 1.76
C PHE A 123 -0.56 -0.26 0.29
N ALA A 124 -1.81 -0.43 -0.09
CA ALA A 124 -2.38 -0.22 -1.43
C ALA A 124 -3.85 0.20 -1.33
N PRO A 125 -4.38 0.91 -2.34
CA PRO A 125 -3.74 1.35 -3.56
C PRO A 125 -3.04 2.73 -3.46
N VAL A 126 -2.17 3.01 -4.45
CA VAL A 126 -1.65 4.36 -4.69
C VAL A 126 -2.75 5.22 -5.32
N LEU A 127 -3.08 6.36 -4.71
CA LEU A 127 -4.09 7.31 -5.15
C LEU A 127 -3.48 8.58 -5.77
N ASP A 128 -2.15 8.66 -5.80
CA ASP A 128 -1.43 9.76 -6.42
C ASP A 128 -1.70 9.82 -7.92
N LEU A 129 -1.75 11.04 -8.46
CA LEU A 129 -1.83 11.27 -9.90
C LEU A 129 -0.43 11.14 -10.53
N ASP A 130 -0.33 10.54 -11.72
CA ASP A 130 0.90 10.58 -12.52
C ASP A 130 0.97 11.88 -13.32
N LEU A 131 1.57 12.90 -12.74
CA LEU A 131 1.72 14.21 -13.37
C LEU A 131 3.02 14.33 -14.19
N ASP A 132 3.67 13.20 -14.50
CA ASP A 132 4.94 13.14 -15.23
C ASP A 132 6.07 13.97 -14.58
N ARG A 133 6.00 14.12 -13.26
CA ARG A 133 6.94 14.90 -12.45
C ARG A 133 7.65 14.06 -11.41
N SER A 134 7.06 12.96 -10.98
CA SER A 134 7.60 12.12 -9.90
C SER A 134 8.07 10.77 -10.43
N SER A 135 9.37 10.55 -10.49
CA SER A 135 9.95 9.22 -10.77
C SER A 135 9.64 8.19 -9.66
N ILE A 136 9.26 8.68 -8.47
CA ILE A 136 8.87 7.84 -7.33
C ILE A 136 7.47 7.25 -7.56
N ILE A 137 6.54 8.04 -8.09
CA ILE A 137 5.17 7.60 -8.40
C ILE A 137 5.14 6.92 -9.77
N GLY A 138 5.23 7.67 -10.85
CA GLY A 138 5.27 7.13 -12.20
C GLY A 138 4.23 6.03 -12.44
N ASP A 139 4.70 4.86 -12.85
CA ASP A 139 3.86 3.69 -13.19
C ASP A 139 3.14 3.01 -12.01
N ARG A 140 3.36 3.47 -10.77
CA ARG A 140 2.59 3.05 -9.59
C ARG A 140 1.20 3.69 -9.55
N SER A 141 1.00 4.86 -10.18
CA SER A 141 -0.29 5.50 -10.31
C SER A 141 -1.18 4.79 -11.34
N PHE A 142 -2.49 4.84 -11.15
CA PHE A 142 -3.46 4.39 -12.15
C PHE A 142 -3.56 5.33 -13.35
N GLY A 143 -3.15 6.60 -13.23
CA GLY A 143 -3.20 7.57 -14.31
C GLY A 143 -2.99 9.01 -13.86
N ASP A 144 -3.15 9.91 -14.81
CA ASP A 144 -2.87 11.34 -14.68
C ASP A 144 -4.09 12.19 -14.29
N THR A 145 -5.28 11.61 -14.31
CA THR A 145 -6.52 12.33 -13.96
C THR A 145 -7.19 11.73 -12.73
N PRO A 146 -7.82 12.57 -11.87
CA PRO A 146 -8.59 12.10 -10.73
C PRO A 146 -9.62 11.04 -11.10
N LYS A 147 -10.31 11.23 -12.23
CA LYS A 147 -11.35 10.31 -12.71
C LYS A 147 -10.82 8.91 -13.01
N THR A 148 -9.67 8.82 -13.66
CA THR A 148 -9.03 7.54 -13.97
C THR A 148 -8.61 6.84 -12.68
N VAL A 149 -7.95 7.57 -11.78
CA VAL A 149 -7.50 7.04 -10.49
C VAL A 149 -8.69 6.57 -9.66
N ILE A 150 -9.74 7.39 -9.50
CA ILE A 150 -10.93 7.04 -8.70
C ILE A 150 -11.61 5.78 -9.24
N ASN A 151 -11.91 5.73 -10.53
CA ASN A 151 -12.64 4.60 -11.11
C ASN A 151 -11.86 3.29 -10.96
N THR A 152 -10.57 3.31 -11.29
CA THR A 152 -9.73 2.10 -11.25
C THR A 152 -9.43 1.68 -9.82
N ALA A 153 -9.05 2.62 -8.96
CA ALA A 153 -8.79 2.35 -7.54
C ALA A 153 -10.05 1.84 -6.82
N ASN A 154 -11.23 2.42 -7.08
CA ASN A 154 -12.47 1.95 -6.46
C ASN A 154 -12.77 0.48 -6.80
N SER A 155 -12.56 0.07 -8.05
CA SER A 155 -12.74 -1.33 -8.44
C SER A 155 -11.67 -2.24 -7.81
N PHE A 156 -10.43 -1.79 -7.76
CA PHE A 156 -9.35 -2.53 -7.10
C PHE A 156 -9.64 -2.73 -5.59
N ILE A 157 -10.11 -1.66 -4.91
CA ILE A 157 -10.55 -1.69 -3.51
C ILE A 157 -11.74 -2.65 -3.32
N ASN A 158 -12.68 -2.71 -4.27
CA ASN A 158 -13.78 -3.67 -4.19
C ASN A 158 -13.24 -5.10 -4.10
N GLY A 159 -12.28 -5.45 -4.95
CA GLY A 159 -11.65 -6.78 -4.90
C GLY A 159 -10.89 -7.03 -3.60
N MET A 160 -10.13 -6.05 -3.09
CA MET A 160 -9.46 -6.17 -1.78
C MET A 160 -10.46 -6.45 -0.67
N ASN A 161 -11.55 -5.68 -0.60
CA ASN A 161 -12.58 -5.84 0.43
C ASN A 161 -13.33 -7.18 0.30
N GLU A 162 -13.57 -7.67 -0.93
CA GLU A 162 -14.18 -8.98 -1.17
C GLU A 162 -13.28 -10.12 -0.67
N ALA A 163 -11.97 -9.97 -0.77
CA ALA A 163 -11.00 -10.90 -0.17
C ALA A 163 -10.87 -10.76 1.36
N GLY A 164 -11.47 -9.73 1.96
CA GLY A 164 -11.41 -9.48 3.42
C GLY A 164 -10.29 -8.52 3.85
N MET A 165 -9.66 -7.79 2.94
CA MET A 165 -8.59 -6.83 3.23
C MET A 165 -9.09 -5.39 3.12
N GLU A 166 -8.82 -4.59 4.14
CA GLU A 166 -9.01 -3.14 4.10
C GLU A 166 -7.95 -2.46 3.24
N ALA A 167 -8.33 -1.40 2.54
CA ALA A 167 -7.44 -0.63 1.68
C ALA A 167 -6.77 0.53 2.42
N VAL A 168 -5.53 0.84 2.05
CA VAL A 168 -4.78 2.01 2.54
C VAL A 168 -4.43 2.91 1.37
N GLY A 169 -5.11 4.05 1.28
CA GLY A 169 -4.82 5.05 0.23
C GLY A 169 -3.54 5.82 0.53
N LYS A 170 -2.68 5.98 -0.47
CA LYS A 170 -1.39 6.67 -0.33
C LYS A 170 -1.01 7.43 -1.60
N HIS A 171 -0.26 8.52 -1.49
CA HIS A 171 0.41 9.14 -0.33
C HIS A 171 -0.22 10.53 -0.09
N PHE A 172 -1.08 10.64 0.91
CA PHE A 172 -1.83 11.86 1.20
C PHE A 172 -0.90 13.04 1.53
N PRO A 173 -1.13 14.26 1.03
CA PRO A 173 -2.26 14.72 0.21
C PRO A 173 -2.03 14.56 -1.32
N GLY A 174 -0.94 13.94 -1.76
CA GLY A 174 -0.54 13.66 -3.13
C GLY A 174 0.96 13.80 -3.33
N HIS A 175 1.57 12.86 -4.03
CA HIS A 175 3.03 12.79 -4.25
C HIS A 175 3.41 12.92 -5.73
N GLY A 176 2.42 12.97 -6.65
CA GLY A 176 2.67 12.94 -8.09
C GLY A 176 3.24 14.24 -8.67
N GLY A 177 3.10 15.36 -7.95
CA GLY A 177 3.53 16.68 -8.41
C GLY A 177 4.98 17.06 -8.13
N ILE A 178 5.78 16.18 -7.51
CA ILE A 178 7.10 16.54 -7.00
C ILE A 178 8.19 15.88 -7.82
N HIS A 179 9.14 16.69 -8.31
CA HIS A 179 10.41 16.19 -8.77
C HIS A 179 11.23 15.72 -7.57
N ALA A 180 11.46 14.41 -7.47
CA ALA A 180 12.42 13.90 -6.49
C ALA A 180 13.82 14.36 -6.91
N ASP A 181 14.28 15.45 -6.33
CA ASP A 181 15.70 15.81 -6.37
C ASP A 181 16.42 14.90 -5.37
N THR A 182 17.11 13.90 -5.92
CA THR A 182 17.87 12.91 -5.13
C THR A 182 19.03 13.53 -4.35
N HIS A 183 19.31 14.82 -4.54
CA HIS A 183 20.40 15.55 -3.88
C HIS A 183 19.95 16.38 -2.66
N LEU A 184 18.62 16.56 -2.46
CA LEU A 184 18.10 17.31 -1.30
C LEU A 184 17.42 16.34 -0.33
N SER A 185 17.73 16.46 0.94
CA SER A 185 17.23 15.60 2.03
C SER A 185 15.74 15.82 2.36
N TYR A 186 15.08 16.77 1.72
CA TYR A 186 13.66 17.10 1.93
C TYR A 186 12.97 17.34 0.59
N SER A 187 11.86 16.62 0.37
CA SER A 187 10.96 16.92 -0.74
C SER A 187 9.97 18.00 -0.31
N GLU A 188 9.86 19.07 -1.09
CA GLU A 188 8.95 20.18 -0.84
C GLU A 188 8.01 20.35 -2.03
N ASP A 189 6.72 20.49 -1.75
CA ASP A 189 5.71 20.83 -2.75
C ASP A 189 5.30 22.29 -2.58
N LEU A 190 5.68 23.12 -3.55
CA LEU A 190 5.40 24.56 -3.53
C LEU A 190 4.02 24.93 -4.09
N ARG A 191 3.21 23.94 -4.47
CA ARG A 191 1.85 24.18 -4.96
C ARG A 191 0.96 24.68 -3.83
N SER A 192 -0.01 25.50 -4.18
CA SER A 192 -1.00 26.00 -3.23
C SER A 192 -1.94 24.87 -2.75
N LEU A 193 -2.53 25.04 -1.57
CA LEU A 193 -3.57 24.14 -1.09
C LEU A 193 -4.76 24.06 -2.06
N ASP A 194 -5.07 25.16 -2.76
CA ASP A 194 -6.17 25.18 -3.72
C ASP A 194 -5.83 24.39 -4.98
N ASP A 195 -4.58 24.36 -5.42
CA ASP A 195 -4.12 23.48 -6.50
C ASP A 195 -4.26 22.01 -6.09
N LEU A 196 -3.84 21.66 -4.88
CA LEU A 196 -3.99 20.29 -4.36
C LEU A 196 -5.46 19.87 -4.25
N LYS A 197 -6.35 20.77 -3.79
CA LYS A 197 -7.79 20.50 -3.71
C LYS A 197 -8.45 20.29 -5.07
N GLN A 198 -7.94 20.93 -6.11
CA GLN A 198 -8.48 20.81 -7.45
C GLN A 198 -7.99 19.57 -8.21
N HIS A 199 -6.97 18.90 -7.72
CA HIS A 199 -6.33 17.76 -8.40
C HIS A 199 -6.05 16.59 -7.44
N ASP A 200 -4.99 16.69 -6.66
CA ASP A 200 -4.39 15.57 -5.92
C ASP A 200 -5.28 15.06 -4.77
N LEU A 201 -6.01 15.95 -4.12
CA LEU A 201 -6.91 15.60 -3.01
C LEU A 201 -8.24 14.97 -3.47
N ILE A 202 -8.62 15.12 -4.74
CA ILE A 202 -9.91 14.60 -5.24
C ILE A 202 -10.03 13.07 -5.05
N PRO A 203 -9.04 12.22 -5.43
CA PRO A 203 -9.14 10.79 -5.19
C PRO A 203 -9.32 10.42 -3.72
N PHE A 204 -8.60 11.09 -2.82
CA PHE A 204 -8.72 10.85 -1.38
C PHE A 204 -10.10 11.26 -0.85
N HIS A 205 -10.62 12.41 -1.30
CA HIS A 205 -11.95 12.89 -0.92
C HIS A 205 -13.05 11.93 -1.39
N GLU A 206 -12.98 11.47 -2.63
CA GLU A 206 -14.02 10.59 -3.21
C GLU A 206 -13.98 9.17 -2.62
N LEU A 207 -12.79 8.67 -2.25
CA LEU A 207 -12.62 7.30 -1.79
C LEU A 207 -12.53 7.16 -0.26
N HIS A 208 -12.57 8.26 0.52
CA HIS A 208 -12.32 8.20 1.98
C HIS A 208 -13.17 7.15 2.72
N ASN A 209 -14.44 6.98 2.33
CA ASN A 209 -15.33 6.00 2.94
C ASN A 209 -15.04 4.53 2.56
N ARG A 210 -14.08 4.33 1.65
CA ARG A 210 -13.68 3.03 1.13
C ARG A 210 -12.33 2.57 1.67
N LEU A 211 -11.67 3.42 2.47
CA LEU A 211 -10.33 3.20 2.99
C LEU A 211 -10.39 2.88 4.47
N GLY A 212 -9.73 1.80 4.88
CA GLY A 212 -9.46 1.48 6.29
C GLY A 212 -8.34 2.34 6.87
N GLY A 213 -7.48 2.92 6.02
CA GLY A 213 -6.38 3.80 6.43
C GLY A 213 -5.90 4.73 5.33
N ILE A 214 -5.16 5.75 5.74
CA ILE A 214 -4.49 6.69 4.84
C ILE A 214 -3.02 6.79 5.26
N MET A 215 -2.11 6.65 4.31
CA MET A 215 -0.69 6.88 4.51
C MET A 215 -0.32 8.27 4.02
N THR A 216 0.30 9.07 4.90
CA THR A 216 0.77 10.41 4.57
C THR A 216 2.07 10.37 3.79
N ALA A 217 2.25 11.33 2.87
CA ALA A 217 3.51 11.54 2.18
C ALA A 217 4.57 12.14 3.12
N HIS A 218 5.84 11.82 2.88
CA HIS A 218 6.99 12.45 3.54
C HIS A 218 7.43 13.69 2.76
N ILE A 219 6.56 14.71 2.74
CA ILE A 219 6.72 15.93 1.95
C ILE A 219 6.37 17.12 2.81
N SER A 220 7.11 18.21 2.65
CA SER A 220 6.77 19.55 3.20
C SER A 220 5.83 20.25 2.22
N PHE A 221 4.77 20.86 2.72
CA PHE A 221 3.79 21.64 1.97
C PHE A 221 3.71 23.05 2.49
#